data_d58a98f70c2966adc6279837a0258a15
#
_entry.id   d58a98f70c2966adc6279837a0258a15
#
_cell.length_a   1.000
_cell.length_b   1.000
_cell.length_c   1.000
_cell.angle_alpha   90.00
_cell.angle_beta   90.00
_cell.angle_gamma   90.00
#
_symmetry.space_group_name_H-M   'P 1'
#
loop_
_entity.id
_entity.type
_entity.pdbx_description
1 polymer ?
#
loop_
_entity_poly.entity_id
_entity_poly.type
_entity_poly.pdbx_seq_one_letter_code
_entity_poly.pdbx_strand_id
1 'polypeptide(L)'
;MHPWLHFKTITKHKLLVMKYCFRIGLYKQGLLHDLSKYTPAEFLVGCKYYQGTRSPNNAEREDIGVSTSWLHHKGRNKHHFEHWVDYSVNDGEHVIMGAQMPRKYVAEMVMDRISASRNYLGDAYNDSQPLEYFLKSKEKLWFIHPQTNKELEALLRILNDHGEEKLLHYIKYRYLKGETRKIRY
;
A
#
# COMPACT_ATOMS: atom_id res chain seq x y z
N MET A 1 -13.79 -20.10 9.45
CA MET A 1 -12.38 -19.96 9.01
C MET A 1 -12.21 -20.50 7.60
N HIS A 2 -11.48 -19.77 6.73
CA HIS A 2 -11.29 -20.13 5.32
C HIS A 2 -9.79 -20.13 4.92
N PRO A 3 -8.95 -21.02 5.47
CA PRO A 3 -7.48 -20.94 5.30
C PRO A 3 -7.05 -21.05 3.84
N TRP A 4 -7.63 -21.97 3.08
CA TRP A 4 -7.28 -22.16 1.68
C TRP A 4 -7.67 -20.99 0.78
N LEU A 5 -8.86 -20.43 0.99
CA LEU A 5 -9.33 -19.27 0.23
C LEU A 5 -8.50 -18.03 0.58
N HIS A 6 -8.21 -17.82 1.87
CA HIS A 6 -7.34 -16.74 2.32
C HIS A 6 -5.93 -16.86 1.73
N PHE A 7 -5.32 -18.06 1.80
CA PHE A 7 -4.01 -18.33 1.21
C PHE A 7 -3.98 -18.01 -0.29
N LYS A 8 -4.98 -18.47 -1.06
CA LYS A 8 -5.10 -18.14 -2.48
C LYS A 8 -5.17 -16.64 -2.73
N THR A 9 -5.95 -15.92 -1.92
CA THR A 9 -6.18 -14.48 -2.08
C THR A 9 -4.88 -13.69 -1.84
N ILE A 10 -4.17 -13.95 -0.72
CA ILE A 10 -2.93 -13.25 -0.42
C ILE A 10 -1.81 -13.60 -1.41
N THR A 11 -1.77 -14.86 -1.88
CA THR A 11 -0.78 -15.30 -2.87
C THR A 11 -1.04 -14.68 -4.24
N LYS A 12 -2.29 -14.66 -4.71
CA LYS A 12 -2.67 -13.98 -5.95
C LYS A 12 -2.29 -12.50 -5.90
N HIS A 13 -2.61 -11.82 -4.79
CA HIS A 13 -2.25 -10.42 -4.57
C HIS A 13 -0.73 -10.22 -4.62
N LYS A 14 0.04 -10.99 -3.84
CA LYS A 14 1.50 -10.93 -3.83
C LYS A 14 2.13 -11.11 -5.22
N LEU A 15 1.67 -12.11 -5.98
CA LEU A 15 2.19 -12.37 -7.33
C LEU A 15 1.89 -11.20 -8.28
N LEU A 16 0.73 -10.57 -8.12
CA LEU A 16 0.34 -9.41 -8.92
C LEU A 16 1.22 -8.20 -8.58
N VAL A 17 1.43 -7.89 -7.29
CA VAL A 17 2.35 -6.82 -6.87
C VAL A 17 3.77 -7.10 -7.34
N MET A 18 4.25 -8.33 -7.21
CA MET A 18 5.57 -8.73 -7.70
C MET A 18 5.72 -8.47 -9.20
N LYS A 19 4.72 -8.84 -10.01
CA LYS A 19 4.70 -8.58 -11.46
C LYS A 19 4.84 -7.08 -11.75
N TYR A 20 4.08 -6.23 -11.08
CA TYR A 20 4.14 -4.79 -11.26
C TYR A 20 5.47 -4.19 -10.79
N CYS A 21 5.94 -4.59 -9.62
CA CYS A 21 7.24 -4.15 -9.10
C CYS A 21 8.39 -4.50 -10.05
N PHE A 22 8.36 -5.68 -10.67
CA PHE A 22 9.38 -6.10 -11.65
C PHE A 22 9.33 -5.23 -12.91
N ARG A 23 8.16 -4.85 -13.38
CA ARG A 23 8.00 -3.95 -14.54
C ARG A 23 8.65 -2.58 -14.32
N ILE A 24 8.63 -2.07 -13.09
CA ILE A 24 9.23 -0.79 -12.73
C ILE A 24 10.67 -0.90 -12.18
N GLY A 25 11.25 -2.12 -12.12
CA GLY A 25 12.62 -2.37 -11.66
C GLY A 25 12.80 -2.52 -10.15
N LEU A 26 11.72 -2.65 -9.38
CA LEU A 26 11.74 -2.85 -7.93
C LEU A 26 11.74 -4.35 -7.56
N TYR A 27 12.77 -5.09 -8.01
CA TYR A 27 12.81 -6.55 -7.86
C TYR A 27 12.79 -7.02 -6.40
N LYS A 28 13.62 -6.39 -5.54
CA LYS A 28 13.67 -6.73 -4.11
C LYS A 28 12.32 -6.52 -3.43
N GLN A 29 11.69 -5.37 -3.67
CA GLN A 29 10.37 -5.07 -3.12
C GLN A 29 9.33 -6.09 -3.58
N GLY A 30 9.27 -6.39 -4.87
CA GLY A 30 8.33 -7.37 -5.40
C GLY A 30 8.49 -8.77 -4.81
N LEU A 31 9.74 -9.23 -4.61
CA LEU A 31 10.01 -10.52 -3.98
C LEU A 31 9.59 -10.56 -2.51
N LEU A 32 9.88 -9.49 -1.76
CA LEU A 32 9.68 -9.44 -0.31
C LEU A 32 8.31 -8.86 0.10
N HIS A 33 7.54 -8.34 -0.87
CA HIS A 33 6.24 -7.74 -0.61
C HIS A 33 5.35 -8.67 0.21
N ASP A 34 4.83 -8.16 1.30
CA ASP A 34 3.81 -8.82 2.14
C ASP A 34 4.14 -10.23 2.64
N LEU A 35 5.41 -10.59 2.74
CA LEU A 35 5.80 -11.89 3.32
C LEU A 35 5.27 -12.07 4.74
N SER A 36 5.07 -10.99 5.48
CA SER A 36 4.51 -11.02 6.83
C SER A 36 3.10 -11.62 6.88
N LYS A 37 2.31 -11.52 5.77
CA LYS A 37 0.96 -12.12 5.68
C LYS A 37 0.93 -13.65 5.82
N TYR A 38 2.07 -14.30 5.62
CA TYR A 38 2.20 -15.76 5.82
C TYR A 38 2.63 -16.16 7.22
N THR A 39 2.93 -15.18 8.09
CA THR A 39 3.22 -15.46 9.51
C THR A 39 1.93 -15.80 10.27
N PRO A 40 2.00 -16.60 11.33
CA PRO A 40 0.82 -16.93 12.15
C PRO A 40 0.05 -15.69 12.63
N ALA A 41 0.75 -14.61 12.97
CA ALA A 41 0.16 -13.37 13.49
C ALA A 41 -0.82 -12.69 12.49
N GLU A 42 -0.56 -12.79 11.21
CA GLU A 42 -1.44 -12.23 10.17
C GLU A 42 -2.31 -13.31 9.54
N PHE A 43 -1.74 -14.49 9.26
CA PHE A 43 -2.43 -15.54 8.52
C PHE A 43 -3.65 -16.09 9.26
N LEU A 44 -3.52 -16.39 10.56
CA LEU A 44 -4.62 -16.96 11.34
C LEU A 44 -5.78 -15.97 11.50
N VAL A 45 -5.46 -14.71 11.74
CA VAL A 45 -6.47 -13.63 11.77
C VAL A 45 -7.15 -13.49 10.41
N GLY A 46 -6.36 -13.48 9.34
CA GLY A 46 -6.87 -13.46 7.98
C GLY A 46 -7.81 -14.63 7.67
N CYS A 47 -7.48 -15.84 8.14
CA CYS A 47 -8.36 -17.02 7.99
C CYS A 47 -9.68 -16.88 8.76
N LYS A 48 -9.63 -16.30 9.97
CA LYS A 48 -10.82 -16.09 10.83
C LYS A 48 -11.79 -15.11 10.18
N TYR A 49 -11.27 -13.97 9.69
CA TYR A 49 -12.07 -12.84 9.20
C TYR A 49 -12.22 -12.79 7.67
N TYR A 50 -11.83 -13.84 6.96
CA TYR A 50 -11.93 -13.90 5.50
C TYR A 50 -13.37 -13.80 5.00
N GLN A 51 -13.63 -12.84 4.11
CA GLN A 51 -14.94 -12.63 3.46
C GLN A 51 -14.87 -12.70 1.92
N GLY A 52 -13.66 -12.68 1.32
CA GLY A 52 -13.46 -12.74 -0.13
C GLY A 52 -13.63 -11.42 -0.88
N THR A 53 -14.41 -10.49 -0.36
CA THR A 53 -14.81 -9.23 -1.02
C THR A 53 -14.05 -8.00 -0.54
N ARG A 54 -13.38 -8.11 0.61
CA ARG A 54 -12.61 -7.02 1.24
C ARG A 54 -11.50 -7.58 2.14
N SER A 55 -10.63 -6.67 2.61
CA SER A 55 -9.56 -7.03 3.55
C SER A 55 -10.13 -7.60 4.86
N PRO A 56 -9.62 -8.74 5.36
CA PRO A 56 -9.98 -9.30 6.67
C PRO A 56 -9.75 -8.32 7.82
N ASN A 57 -8.78 -7.41 7.71
CA ASN A 57 -8.48 -6.40 8.72
C ASN A 57 -9.67 -5.48 9.04
N ASN A 58 -10.54 -5.23 8.06
CA ASN A 58 -11.73 -4.42 8.28
C ASN A 58 -12.76 -5.16 9.15
N ALA A 59 -12.96 -6.44 8.86
CA ALA A 59 -13.87 -7.27 9.66
C ALA A 59 -13.34 -7.47 11.09
N GLU A 60 -12.02 -7.60 11.27
CA GLU A 60 -11.41 -7.65 12.60
C GLU A 60 -11.67 -6.33 13.37
N ARG A 61 -11.49 -5.16 12.72
CA ARG A 61 -11.77 -3.85 13.36
C ARG A 61 -13.24 -3.69 13.76
N GLU A 62 -14.15 -4.19 12.95
CA GLU A 62 -15.59 -4.16 13.23
C GLU A 62 -15.95 -5.04 14.42
N ASP A 63 -15.26 -6.19 14.60
CA ASP A 63 -15.49 -7.15 15.68
C ASP A 63 -14.89 -6.69 17.03
N ILE A 64 -13.62 -6.24 17.03
CA ILE A 64 -12.88 -5.97 18.28
C ILE A 64 -12.32 -4.55 18.39
N GLY A 65 -12.73 -3.62 17.52
CA GLY A 65 -12.35 -2.21 17.54
C GLY A 65 -10.98 -1.89 16.94
N VAL A 66 -10.09 -2.89 16.78
CA VAL A 66 -8.74 -2.75 16.21
C VAL A 66 -8.45 -3.92 15.26
N SER A 67 -7.38 -3.82 14.48
CA SER A 67 -6.86 -4.98 13.73
C SER A 67 -5.45 -5.29 14.19
N THR A 68 -5.30 -6.40 14.91
CA THR A 68 -4.01 -6.90 15.42
C THR A 68 -3.11 -7.33 14.26
N SER A 69 -3.69 -7.95 13.23
CA SER A 69 -2.97 -8.30 12.00
C SER A 69 -2.48 -7.07 11.25
N TRP A 70 -3.27 -5.98 11.20
CA TRP A 70 -2.82 -4.74 10.59
C TRP A 70 -1.70 -4.05 11.37
N LEU A 71 -1.77 -4.03 12.71
CA LEU A 71 -0.70 -3.49 13.53
C LEU A 71 0.62 -4.23 13.30
N HIS A 72 0.58 -5.57 13.21
CA HIS A 72 1.74 -6.37 12.85
C HIS A 72 2.23 -6.07 11.44
N HIS A 73 1.30 -5.99 10.47
CA HIS A 73 1.57 -5.78 9.06
C HIS A 73 2.24 -4.44 8.77
N LYS A 74 1.64 -3.33 9.18
CA LYS A 74 2.15 -1.99 8.92
C LYS A 74 3.52 -1.73 9.56
N GLY A 75 3.81 -2.37 10.68
CA GLY A 75 5.12 -2.26 11.35
C GLY A 75 6.26 -2.95 10.58
N ARG A 76 5.97 -3.89 9.69
CA ARG A 76 6.94 -4.68 8.92
C ARG A 76 7.03 -4.32 7.45
N ASN A 77 6.02 -3.64 6.92
CA ASN A 77 5.89 -3.36 5.50
C ASN A 77 6.02 -1.86 5.23
N LYS A 78 7.18 -1.46 4.71
CA LYS A 78 7.57 -0.06 4.49
C LYS A 78 6.79 0.66 3.38
N HIS A 79 6.01 -0.06 2.59
CA HIS A 79 5.12 0.52 1.58
C HIS A 79 3.81 1.07 2.16
N HIS A 80 3.56 0.91 3.48
CA HIS A 80 2.46 1.54 4.18
C HIS A 80 2.92 2.83 4.86
N PHE A 81 2.19 3.93 4.67
CA PHE A 81 2.55 5.22 5.24
C PHE A 81 2.50 5.24 6.78
N GLU A 82 1.70 4.37 7.40
CA GLU A 82 1.63 4.19 8.86
C GLU A 82 2.93 3.64 9.47
N HIS A 83 3.80 3.02 8.67
CA HIS A 83 5.16 2.66 9.08
C HIS A 83 6.04 3.88 9.35
N TRP A 84 5.73 5.01 8.70
CA TRP A 84 6.52 6.24 8.69
C TRP A 84 5.95 7.32 9.62
N VAL A 85 5.33 6.91 10.72
CA VAL A 85 4.79 7.82 11.74
C VAL A 85 5.75 7.84 12.92
N ASP A 86 6.11 9.05 13.38
CA ASP A 86 7.00 9.28 14.50
C ASP A 86 6.49 10.43 15.36
N TYR A 87 7.12 10.68 16.50
CA TYR A 87 6.82 11.83 17.34
C TYR A 87 7.24 13.13 16.67
N SER A 88 6.39 14.15 16.81
CA SER A 88 6.74 15.52 16.40
C SER A 88 7.66 16.15 17.44
N VAL A 89 8.70 16.84 16.96
CA VAL A 89 9.56 17.70 17.80
C VAL A 89 9.08 19.16 17.82
N ASN A 90 8.01 19.46 17.08
CA ASN A 90 7.44 20.79 17.02
C ASN A 90 6.29 20.92 18.03
N ASP A 91 6.17 22.06 18.69
CA ASP A 91 5.07 22.42 19.59
C ASP A 91 3.78 22.71 18.81
N GLY A 92 3.36 21.76 17.98
CA GLY A 92 2.18 21.83 17.15
C GLY A 92 0.97 21.14 17.77
N GLU A 93 -0.16 21.18 17.05
CA GLU A 93 -1.43 20.58 17.46
C GLU A 93 -1.34 19.03 17.61
N HIS A 94 -0.39 18.39 16.91
CA HIS A 94 -0.26 16.94 16.87
C HIS A 94 1.04 16.45 17.45
N VAL A 95 0.96 15.48 18.37
CA VAL A 95 2.11 14.82 19.00
C VAL A 95 2.83 13.88 18.04
N ILE A 96 2.16 13.39 17.01
CA ILE A 96 2.74 12.50 16.00
C ILE A 96 2.71 13.14 14.61
N MET A 97 3.69 12.79 13.78
CA MET A 97 3.81 13.27 12.40
C MET A 97 4.28 12.16 11.46
N GLY A 98 3.98 12.31 10.18
CA GLY A 98 4.53 11.43 9.15
C GLY A 98 5.94 11.86 8.73
N ALA A 99 6.85 10.90 8.66
CA ALA A 99 8.12 11.06 7.96
C ALA A 99 7.93 10.86 6.45
N GLN A 100 8.75 11.53 5.64
CA GLN A 100 8.69 11.39 4.19
C GLN A 100 9.08 9.96 3.77
N MET A 101 8.21 9.31 3.04
CA MET A 101 8.50 8.00 2.47
C MET A 101 9.51 8.10 1.32
N PRO A 102 10.53 7.23 1.28
CA PRO A 102 11.36 7.10 0.09
C PRO A 102 10.54 6.67 -1.13
N ARG A 103 10.80 7.27 -2.29
CA ARG A 103 10.04 7.07 -3.53
C ARG A 103 9.82 5.61 -3.93
N LYS A 104 10.80 4.73 -3.66
CA LYS A 104 10.66 3.29 -3.94
C LYS A 104 9.49 2.64 -3.17
N TYR A 105 9.22 3.11 -1.95
CA TYR A 105 8.10 2.59 -1.15
C TYR A 105 6.78 3.24 -1.53
N VAL A 106 6.79 4.50 -1.96
CA VAL A 106 5.60 5.13 -2.57
C VAL A 106 5.23 4.41 -3.87
N ALA A 107 6.22 4.09 -4.71
CA ALA A 107 5.99 3.32 -5.94
C ALA A 107 5.45 1.91 -5.63
N GLU A 108 6.02 1.21 -4.65
CA GLU A 108 5.52 -0.09 -4.18
C GLU A 108 4.08 0.02 -3.67
N MET A 109 3.75 1.06 -2.89
CA MET A 109 2.37 1.33 -2.41
C MET A 109 1.39 1.52 -3.57
N VAL A 110 1.80 2.20 -4.65
CA VAL A 110 0.94 2.35 -5.85
C VAL A 110 0.70 1.00 -6.51
N MET A 111 1.73 0.15 -6.65
CA MET A 111 1.59 -1.22 -7.20
C MET A 111 0.69 -2.07 -6.32
N ASP A 112 0.83 -1.95 -4.99
CA ASP A 112 -0.05 -2.62 -4.02
C ASP A 112 -1.51 -2.20 -4.19
N ARG A 113 -1.81 -0.91 -4.27
CA ARG A 113 -3.18 -0.38 -4.45
C ARG A 113 -3.84 -0.86 -5.75
N ILE A 114 -3.11 -0.84 -6.87
CA ILE A 114 -3.59 -1.39 -8.15
C ILE A 114 -3.91 -2.88 -7.98
N SER A 115 -2.99 -3.63 -7.39
CA SER A 115 -3.12 -5.08 -7.21
C SER A 115 -4.26 -5.44 -6.26
N ALA A 116 -4.44 -4.70 -5.17
CA ALA A 116 -5.54 -4.89 -4.24
C ALA A 116 -6.90 -4.61 -4.92
N SER A 117 -7.01 -3.51 -5.66
CA SER A 117 -8.22 -3.17 -6.41
C SER A 117 -8.55 -4.26 -7.42
N ARG A 118 -7.60 -4.71 -8.23
CA ARG A 118 -7.79 -5.83 -9.18
C ARG A 118 -8.17 -7.14 -8.48
N ASN A 119 -7.59 -7.40 -7.33
CA ASN A 119 -7.83 -8.64 -6.60
C ASN A 119 -9.24 -8.74 -6.03
N TYR A 120 -9.79 -7.61 -5.55
CA TYR A 120 -11.13 -7.55 -4.95
C TYR A 120 -12.25 -7.23 -5.95
N LEU A 121 -11.98 -6.43 -6.97
CA LEU A 121 -12.99 -6.02 -7.95
C LEU A 121 -13.06 -6.94 -9.18
N GLY A 122 -12.00 -7.72 -9.44
CA GLY A 122 -11.97 -8.60 -10.62
C GLY A 122 -12.24 -7.84 -11.92
N ASP A 123 -13.23 -8.26 -12.68
CA ASP A 123 -13.60 -7.65 -13.98
C ASP A 123 -14.23 -6.26 -13.85
N ALA A 124 -14.69 -5.88 -12.65
CA ALA A 124 -15.19 -4.53 -12.37
C ALA A 124 -14.08 -3.50 -12.11
N TYR A 125 -12.81 -3.92 -12.09
CA TYR A 125 -11.68 -3.01 -11.91
C TYR A 125 -11.57 -2.04 -13.09
N ASN A 126 -11.32 -0.77 -12.77
CA ASN A 126 -10.84 0.24 -13.72
C ASN A 126 -9.75 1.11 -13.06
N ASP A 127 -9.03 1.87 -13.86
CA ASP A 127 -7.86 2.65 -13.41
C ASP A 127 -8.22 3.85 -12.51
N SER A 128 -9.50 4.24 -12.38
CA SER A 128 -9.95 5.29 -11.45
C SER A 128 -10.03 4.80 -9.99
N GLN A 129 -10.28 3.51 -9.78
CA GLN A 129 -10.58 2.93 -8.46
C GLN A 129 -9.51 3.21 -7.39
N PRO A 130 -8.19 3.07 -7.66
CA PRO A 130 -7.16 3.37 -6.67
C PRO A 130 -7.15 4.85 -6.24
N LEU A 131 -7.43 5.78 -7.18
CA LEU A 131 -7.53 7.22 -6.89
C LEU A 131 -8.78 7.51 -6.05
N GLU A 132 -9.93 7.01 -6.44
CA GLU A 132 -11.20 7.19 -5.72
C GLU A 132 -11.10 6.69 -4.28
N TYR A 133 -10.51 5.51 -4.07
CA TYR A 133 -10.27 4.96 -2.74
C TYR A 133 -9.37 5.86 -1.90
N PHE A 134 -8.31 6.39 -2.50
CA PHE A 134 -7.40 7.33 -1.82
C PHE A 134 -8.11 8.63 -1.43
N LEU A 135 -8.85 9.25 -2.36
CA LEU A 135 -9.52 10.53 -2.12
C LEU A 135 -10.59 10.44 -1.02
N LYS A 136 -11.31 9.32 -0.90
CA LYS A 136 -12.30 9.09 0.18
C LYS A 136 -11.69 9.14 1.59
N SER A 137 -10.40 8.82 1.72
CA SER A 137 -9.71 8.76 3.02
C SER A 137 -8.72 9.90 3.23
N LYS A 138 -8.38 10.65 2.19
CA LYS A 138 -7.28 11.63 2.19
C LYS A 138 -7.36 12.63 3.34
N GLU A 139 -8.52 13.21 3.59
CA GLU A 139 -8.71 14.23 4.64
C GLU A 139 -8.55 13.64 6.06
N LYS A 140 -8.86 12.36 6.23
CA LYS A 140 -8.73 11.66 7.51
C LYS A 140 -7.31 11.22 7.82
N LEU A 141 -6.43 11.22 6.82
CA LEU A 141 -5.05 10.76 6.91
C LEU A 141 -4.07 11.94 7.09
N TRP A 142 -4.42 12.84 8.01
CA TRP A 142 -3.67 14.07 8.34
C TRP A 142 -2.19 13.83 8.69
N PHE A 143 -1.86 12.65 9.24
CA PHE A 143 -0.52 12.28 9.66
C PHE A 143 0.41 11.86 8.50
N ILE A 144 -0.06 11.74 7.27
CA ILE A 144 0.82 11.43 6.13
C ILE A 144 1.67 12.66 5.83
N HIS A 145 2.99 12.45 5.66
CA HIS A 145 3.90 13.53 5.25
C HIS A 145 3.38 14.21 3.97
N PRO A 146 3.32 15.55 3.91
CA PRO A 146 2.73 16.29 2.78
C PRO A 146 3.32 15.92 1.42
N GLN A 147 4.67 15.72 1.35
CA GLN A 147 5.33 15.31 0.12
C GLN A 147 4.93 13.89 -0.31
N THR A 148 4.82 12.95 0.65
CA THR A 148 4.35 11.57 0.38
C THR A 148 2.92 11.59 -0.17
N ASN A 149 2.05 12.38 0.45
CA ASN A 149 0.66 12.53 0.04
C ASN A 149 0.56 13.09 -1.38
N LYS A 150 1.31 14.16 -1.68
CA LYS A 150 1.39 14.77 -3.02
C LYS A 150 1.90 13.80 -4.08
N GLU A 151 2.96 13.06 -3.79
CA GLU A 151 3.56 12.09 -4.72
C GLU A 151 2.59 10.93 -5.00
N LEU A 152 1.97 10.38 -3.95
CA LEU A 152 0.98 9.32 -4.10
C LEU A 152 -0.20 9.77 -4.96
N GLU A 153 -0.78 10.92 -4.67
CA GLU A 153 -1.89 11.46 -5.46
C GLU A 153 -1.50 11.69 -6.92
N ALA A 154 -0.33 12.28 -7.18
CA ALA A 154 0.14 12.54 -8.54
C ALA A 154 0.27 11.23 -9.35
N LEU A 155 0.81 10.16 -8.75
CA LEU A 155 0.93 8.86 -9.41
C LEU A 155 -0.44 8.23 -9.67
N LEU A 156 -1.37 8.31 -8.72
CA LEU A 156 -2.72 7.79 -8.89
C LEU A 156 -3.52 8.58 -9.94
N ARG A 157 -3.29 9.90 -10.08
CA ARG A 157 -3.87 10.70 -11.17
C ARG A 157 -3.31 10.30 -12.53
N ILE A 158 -2.00 10.04 -12.64
CA ILE A 158 -1.42 9.52 -13.89
C ILE A 158 -2.09 8.19 -14.28
N LEU A 159 -2.34 7.31 -13.31
CA LEU A 159 -3.08 6.07 -13.57
C LEU A 159 -4.48 6.35 -14.11
N ASN A 160 -5.24 7.18 -13.40
CA ASN A 160 -6.61 7.53 -13.77
C ASN A 160 -6.71 8.17 -15.15
N ASP A 161 -5.83 9.14 -15.44
CA ASP A 161 -5.94 10.00 -16.62
C ASP A 161 -5.27 9.40 -17.86
N HIS A 162 -4.29 8.51 -17.67
CA HIS A 162 -3.42 8.05 -18.75
C HIS A 162 -3.25 6.54 -18.81
N GLY A 163 -3.76 5.82 -17.83
CA GLY A 163 -3.72 4.35 -17.76
C GLY A 163 -2.40 3.77 -17.25
N GLU A 164 -2.44 2.47 -17.03
CA GLU A 164 -1.40 1.69 -16.37
C GLU A 164 -0.04 1.76 -17.09
N GLU A 165 0.01 1.63 -18.40
CA GLU A 165 1.26 1.59 -19.16
C GLU A 165 2.05 2.90 -19.03
N LYS A 166 1.37 4.05 -19.12
CA LYS A 166 2.00 5.37 -18.94
C LYS A 166 2.49 5.58 -17.51
N LEU A 167 1.69 5.15 -16.51
CA LEU A 167 2.09 5.20 -15.11
C LEU A 167 3.38 4.40 -14.88
N LEU A 168 3.44 3.14 -15.31
CA LEU A 168 4.61 2.27 -15.11
C LEU A 168 5.85 2.83 -15.79
N HIS A 169 5.71 3.33 -17.03
CA HIS A 169 6.78 4.01 -17.74
C HIS A 169 7.28 5.25 -16.98
N TYR A 170 6.36 6.10 -16.49
CA TYR A 170 6.72 7.29 -15.72
C TYR A 170 7.44 6.93 -14.42
N ILE A 171 6.95 5.96 -13.66
CA ILE A 171 7.58 5.51 -12.40
C ILE A 171 9.00 5.03 -12.68
N LYS A 172 9.18 4.13 -13.67
CA LYS A 172 10.47 3.51 -13.97
C LYS A 172 11.52 4.51 -14.45
N TYR A 173 11.15 5.38 -15.37
CA TYR A 173 12.11 6.21 -16.10
C TYR A 173 12.22 7.66 -15.61
N ARG A 174 11.28 8.13 -14.80
CA ARG A 174 11.26 9.51 -14.29
C ARG A 174 11.24 9.55 -12.76
N TYR A 175 10.21 8.98 -12.16
CA TYR A 175 9.96 9.12 -10.72
C TYR A 175 11.07 8.48 -9.88
N LEU A 176 11.43 7.23 -10.13
CA LEU A 176 12.48 6.53 -9.38
C LEU A 176 13.89 7.08 -9.65
N LYS A 177 14.15 7.61 -10.85
CA LYS A 177 15.45 8.21 -11.18
C LYS A 177 15.72 9.56 -10.49
N GLY A 178 14.70 10.27 -10.09
CA GLY A 178 14.84 11.51 -9.33
C GLY A 178 15.45 11.36 -7.94
N GLU A 179 15.44 10.15 -7.37
CA GLU A 179 16.07 9.85 -6.07
C GLU A 179 17.60 9.84 -6.10
N THR A 180 18.22 9.60 -7.25
CA THR A 180 19.68 9.50 -7.35
C THR A 180 20.41 10.82 -7.14
N ARG A 181 19.70 11.95 -7.07
CA ARG A 181 20.31 13.29 -6.93
C ARG A 181 20.25 13.94 -5.56
N LYS A 182 19.48 13.45 -4.57
CA LYS A 182 19.31 14.15 -3.29
C LYS A 182 18.97 13.21 -2.11
N ILE A 183 19.87 12.34 -1.71
CA ILE A 183 19.89 11.87 -0.32
C ILE A 183 21.37 11.77 0.08
N ARG A 184 21.90 12.87 0.61
CA ARG A 184 22.97 12.82 1.59
C ARG A 184 22.29 13.02 2.96
N TYR A 185 22.28 11.97 3.75
CA TYR A 185 22.12 12.08 5.20
C TYR A 185 23.49 12.39 5.78
#